data_691745ec8ee11e70eb2a0d7dac211ceb
#
_entry.id   691745ec8ee11e70eb2a0d7dac211ceb
#
_cell.length_a   1.000
_cell.length_b   1.000
_cell.length_c   1.000
_cell.angle_alpha   90.00
_cell.angle_beta   90.00
_cell.angle_gamma   90.00
#
_symmetry.space_group_name_H-M   'P 1'
#
loop_
_entity.id
_entity.type
_entity.pdbx_description
1 polymer ?
#
loop_
_entity_poly.entity_id
_entity_poly.type
_entity_poly.pdbx_seq_one_letter_code
_entity_poly.pdbx_strand_id
1 'polypeptide(L)'
;MKYKTIEMELNKKIALVAHDNKKRDLIEWAKFNRDLLAHHKVYGTGTTGAMLEKELKFPIHRLESGPLGGDQQIGAKIVDGDIDFLIFFWDPLEPQPHDPDVKALLRMAVVWNIPIACDRASADFIISSPLMDKTYQRIVPDYSYYRKRPIPEASVAPATAATEPAPAVAPAPAPKN
;
A
#
# COMPACT_ATOMS: atom_id res chain seq x y z
N MET A 1 13.90 17.08 15.40
CA MET A 1 13.72 16.22 14.21
C MET A 1 13.96 17.11 13.00
N LYS A 2 14.75 16.67 12.02
CA LYS A 2 14.93 17.43 10.77
C LYS A 2 13.82 17.04 9.80
N TYR A 3 13.41 17.95 8.93
CA TYR A 3 12.40 17.74 7.92
C TYR A 3 12.97 18.02 6.53
N LYS A 4 12.40 17.39 5.52
CA LYS A 4 12.65 17.66 4.11
C LYS A 4 11.31 17.86 3.40
N THR A 5 11.33 18.56 2.27
CA THR A 5 10.17 18.70 1.39
C THR A 5 10.25 17.71 0.23
N ILE A 6 9.10 17.18 -0.16
CA ILE A 6 8.90 16.39 -1.38
C ILE A 6 7.85 17.11 -2.19
N GLU A 7 8.17 17.44 -3.44
CA GLU A 7 7.22 18.08 -4.33
C GLU A 7 6.20 17.05 -4.85
N MET A 8 4.94 17.41 -4.78
CA MET A 8 3.85 16.76 -5.49
C MET A 8 3.55 17.61 -6.72
N GLU A 9 3.74 17.03 -7.89
CA GLU A 9 3.57 17.71 -9.17
C GLU A 9 2.11 18.10 -9.42
N LEU A 10 1.87 18.87 -10.48
CA LEU A 10 0.52 19.23 -10.91
C LEU A 10 -0.31 17.98 -11.22
N ASN A 11 0.25 17.07 -12.00
CA ASN A 11 -0.37 15.77 -12.30
C ASN A 11 -0.11 14.78 -11.18
N LYS A 12 -1.04 14.69 -10.23
CA LYS A 12 -0.93 13.83 -9.05
C LYS A 12 -0.93 12.35 -9.43
N LYS A 13 -0.30 11.55 -8.60
CA LYS A 13 -0.25 10.09 -8.68
C LYS A 13 -1.19 9.51 -7.62
N ILE A 14 -2.36 9.04 -8.04
CA ILE A 14 -3.48 8.67 -7.15
C ILE A 14 -3.69 7.16 -7.19
N ALA A 15 -3.62 6.49 -6.04
CA ALA A 15 -4.02 5.09 -5.90
C ALA A 15 -5.50 5.00 -5.49
N LEU A 16 -6.29 4.25 -6.27
CA LEU A 16 -7.69 3.94 -6.02
C LEU A 16 -7.83 2.47 -5.65
N VAL A 17 -8.25 2.20 -4.43
CA VAL A 17 -8.36 0.86 -3.85
C VAL A 17 -9.74 0.70 -3.21
N ALA A 18 -10.29 -0.49 -3.26
CA ALA A 18 -11.53 -0.82 -2.54
C ALA A 18 -11.57 -2.29 -2.15
N HIS A 19 -12.10 -2.58 -0.98
CA HIS A 19 -12.57 -3.92 -0.61
C HIS A 19 -13.73 -4.35 -1.51
N ASP A 20 -14.00 -5.65 -1.59
CA ASP A 20 -14.96 -6.21 -2.54
C ASP A 20 -16.34 -5.58 -2.43
N ASN A 21 -16.87 -5.43 -1.22
CA ASN A 21 -18.16 -4.80 -0.96
C ASN A 21 -18.19 -3.29 -1.27
N LYS A 22 -17.03 -2.64 -1.38
CA LYS A 22 -16.88 -1.20 -1.63
C LYS A 22 -16.50 -0.85 -3.06
N LYS A 23 -16.24 -1.85 -3.91
CA LYS A 23 -15.84 -1.61 -5.31
C LYS A 23 -16.87 -0.82 -6.08
N ARG A 24 -18.17 -1.14 -5.91
CA ARG A 24 -19.25 -0.42 -6.57
C ARG A 24 -19.28 1.06 -6.19
N ASP A 25 -19.13 1.35 -4.90
CA ASP A 25 -19.13 2.72 -4.38
C ASP A 25 -17.94 3.51 -4.93
N LEU A 26 -16.74 2.89 -4.97
CA LEU A 26 -15.56 3.51 -5.54
C LEU A 26 -15.70 3.78 -7.05
N ILE A 27 -16.23 2.83 -7.81
CA ILE A 27 -16.43 3.00 -9.26
C ILE A 27 -17.44 4.11 -9.54
N GLU A 28 -18.54 4.17 -8.80
CA GLU A 28 -19.54 5.25 -8.93
C GLU A 28 -18.91 6.61 -8.60
N TRP A 29 -18.16 6.69 -7.51
CA TRP A 29 -17.42 7.88 -7.12
C TRP A 29 -16.40 8.31 -8.20
N ALA A 30 -15.65 7.37 -8.73
CA ALA A 30 -14.65 7.65 -9.76
C ALA A 30 -15.29 8.12 -11.09
N LYS A 31 -16.45 7.56 -11.45
CA LYS A 31 -17.22 8.03 -12.63
C LYS A 31 -17.68 9.47 -12.46
N PHE A 32 -18.20 9.82 -11.29
CA PHE A 32 -18.63 11.19 -11.01
C PHE A 32 -17.45 12.18 -11.08
N ASN A 33 -16.27 11.76 -10.62
CA ASN A 33 -15.05 12.58 -10.63
C ASN A 33 -14.14 12.32 -11.85
N ARG A 34 -14.66 11.70 -12.92
CA ARG A 34 -13.88 11.24 -14.08
C ARG A 34 -13.00 12.32 -14.68
N ASP A 35 -13.55 13.49 -14.90
CA ASP A 35 -12.85 14.57 -15.60
C ASP A 35 -11.71 15.15 -14.75
N LEU A 36 -11.88 15.19 -13.42
CA LEU A 36 -10.81 15.55 -12.49
C LEU A 36 -9.71 14.48 -12.50
N LEU A 37 -10.09 13.19 -12.39
CA LEU A 37 -9.14 12.08 -12.37
C LEU A 37 -8.36 11.94 -13.68
N ALA A 38 -8.93 12.32 -14.82
CA ALA A 38 -8.30 12.21 -16.13
C ALA A 38 -7.03 13.08 -16.27
N HIS A 39 -6.87 14.11 -15.45
CA HIS A 39 -5.66 14.95 -15.40
C HIS A 39 -4.54 14.38 -14.56
N HIS A 40 -4.76 13.22 -13.94
CA HIS A 40 -3.85 12.61 -12.98
C HIS A 40 -3.41 11.20 -13.42
N LYS A 41 -2.32 10.72 -12.84
CA LYS A 41 -1.87 9.35 -13.04
C LYS A 41 -2.56 8.45 -12.02
N VAL A 42 -3.46 7.60 -12.50
CA VAL A 42 -4.28 6.74 -11.61
C VAL A 42 -3.73 5.32 -11.57
N TYR A 43 -3.60 4.79 -10.36
CA TYR A 43 -3.26 3.40 -10.06
C TYR A 43 -4.48 2.69 -9.46
N GLY A 44 -4.61 1.40 -9.73
CA GLY A 44 -5.68 0.58 -9.16
C GLY A 44 -5.24 -0.86 -8.96
N THR A 45 -5.68 -1.50 -7.86
CA THR A 45 -5.35 -2.90 -7.57
C THR A 45 -6.27 -3.87 -8.30
N GLY A 46 -5.72 -4.95 -8.79
CA GLY A 46 -6.40 -6.14 -9.31
C GLY A 46 -7.66 -5.85 -10.14
N THR A 47 -8.77 -6.41 -9.70
CA THR A 47 -10.07 -6.24 -10.35
C THR A 47 -10.61 -4.81 -10.27
N THR A 48 -10.28 -4.07 -9.21
CA THR A 48 -10.66 -2.65 -9.07
C THR A 48 -10.05 -1.83 -10.20
N GLY A 49 -8.75 -2.01 -10.49
CA GLY A 49 -8.07 -1.32 -11.59
C GLY A 49 -8.68 -1.64 -12.95
N ALA A 50 -9.02 -2.92 -13.20
CA ALA A 50 -9.69 -3.32 -14.44
C ALA A 50 -11.10 -2.70 -14.60
N MET A 51 -11.87 -2.62 -13.51
CA MET A 51 -13.18 -1.99 -13.52
C MET A 51 -13.07 -0.48 -13.76
N LEU A 52 -12.12 0.20 -13.10
CA LEU A 52 -11.86 1.63 -13.30
C LEU A 52 -11.50 1.93 -14.76
N GLU A 53 -10.57 1.18 -15.36
CA GLU A 53 -10.17 1.37 -16.75
C GLU A 53 -11.33 1.22 -17.72
N LYS A 54 -12.18 0.18 -17.51
CA LYS A 54 -13.38 -0.06 -18.31
C LYS A 54 -14.39 1.09 -18.21
N GLU A 55 -14.63 1.62 -17.02
CA GLU A 55 -15.68 2.61 -16.76
C GLU A 55 -15.22 4.05 -17.08
N LEU A 56 -13.96 4.39 -16.75
CA LEU A 56 -13.43 5.73 -16.93
C LEU A 56 -12.93 6.01 -18.35
N LYS A 57 -12.62 4.97 -19.14
CA LYS A 57 -12.14 5.06 -20.53
C LYS A 57 -10.83 5.84 -20.67
N PHE A 58 -9.95 5.75 -19.68
CA PHE A 58 -8.56 6.20 -19.77
C PHE A 58 -7.63 5.19 -19.09
N PRO A 59 -6.31 5.20 -19.38
CA PRO A 59 -5.38 4.21 -18.85
C PRO A 59 -5.29 4.24 -17.33
N ILE A 60 -5.35 3.05 -16.71
CA ILE A 60 -5.13 2.85 -15.29
C ILE A 60 -3.86 1.99 -15.12
N HIS A 61 -2.93 2.45 -14.28
CA HIS A 61 -1.77 1.65 -13.90
C HIS A 61 -2.20 0.52 -12.96
N ARG A 62 -2.41 -0.68 -13.52
CA ARG A 62 -2.88 -1.83 -12.74
C ARG A 62 -1.76 -2.46 -11.94
N LEU A 63 -2.06 -2.70 -10.66
CA LEU A 63 -1.24 -3.44 -9.71
C LEU A 63 -1.88 -4.81 -9.45
N GLU A 64 -1.21 -5.67 -8.67
CA GLU A 64 -1.80 -6.93 -8.23
C GLU A 64 -3.01 -6.69 -7.31
N SER A 65 -3.83 -7.73 -7.10
CA SER A 65 -4.90 -7.67 -6.09
C SER A 65 -4.33 -7.63 -4.66
N GLY A 66 -5.09 -7.08 -3.70
CA GLY A 66 -4.67 -6.98 -2.30
C GLY A 66 -4.10 -8.30 -1.75
N PRO A 67 -4.87 -9.42 -1.79
CA PRO A 67 -4.39 -10.72 -1.30
C PRO A 67 -3.16 -11.28 -2.03
N LEU A 68 -2.82 -10.77 -3.20
CA LEU A 68 -1.64 -11.16 -3.98
C LEU A 68 -0.49 -10.14 -3.88
N GLY A 69 -0.56 -9.22 -2.93
CA GLY A 69 0.51 -8.25 -2.67
C GLY A 69 0.30 -6.87 -3.30
N GLY A 70 -0.91 -6.55 -3.77
CA GLY A 70 -1.22 -5.23 -4.32
C GLY A 70 -1.02 -4.10 -3.31
N ASP A 71 -1.36 -4.35 -2.05
CA ASP A 71 -1.20 -3.37 -0.97
C ASP A 71 0.27 -3.09 -0.69
N GLN A 72 1.13 -4.12 -0.75
CA GLN A 72 2.58 -3.98 -0.62
C GLN A 72 3.18 -3.22 -1.80
N GLN A 73 2.68 -3.43 -3.03
CA GLN A 73 3.11 -2.66 -4.20
C GLN A 73 2.77 -1.19 -4.06
N ILE A 74 1.59 -0.85 -3.54
CA ILE A 74 1.21 0.54 -3.25
C ILE A 74 2.13 1.11 -2.17
N GLY A 75 2.35 0.37 -1.08
CA GLY A 75 3.24 0.78 0.01
C GLY A 75 4.66 1.09 -0.48
N ALA A 76 5.24 0.24 -1.33
CA ALA A 76 6.54 0.47 -1.95
C ALA A 76 6.53 1.75 -2.81
N LYS A 77 5.52 1.93 -3.65
CA LYS A 77 5.38 3.12 -4.50
C LYS A 77 5.20 4.43 -3.71
N ILE A 78 4.58 4.38 -2.53
CA ILE A 78 4.53 5.52 -1.62
C ILE A 78 5.93 5.87 -1.11
N VAL A 79 6.72 4.87 -0.75
CA VAL A 79 8.11 5.04 -0.27
C VAL A 79 9.00 5.62 -1.37
N ASP A 80 8.83 5.19 -2.62
CA ASP A 80 9.59 5.63 -3.79
C ASP A 80 9.14 7.01 -4.32
N GLY A 81 7.98 7.52 -3.85
CA GLY A 81 7.41 8.79 -4.31
C GLY A 81 6.62 8.67 -5.61
N ASP A 82 6.22 7.46 -5.97
CA ASP A 82 5.40 7.15 -7.15
C ASP A 82 3.89 7.23 -6.89
N ILE A 83 3.47 7.43 -5.64
CA ILE A 83 2.09 7.68 -5.24
C ILE A 83 2.05 8.89 -4.30
N ASP A 84 1.16 9.83 -4.63
CA ASP A 84 0.94 11.08 -3.90
C ASP A 84 -0.30 11.03 -3.01
N PHE A 85 -1.31 10.25 -3.40
CA PHE A 85 -2.60 10.12 -2.70
C PHE A 85 -3.04 8.66 -2.65
N LEU A 86 -3.66 8.29 -1.53
CA LEU A 86 -4.31 7.00 -1.36
C LEU A 86 -5.80 7.22 -1.07
N ILE A 87 -6.66 6.76 -1.98
CA ILE A 87 -8.12 6.70 -1.80
C ILE A 87 -8.48 5.23 -1.69
N PHE A 88 -8.81 4.78 -0.49
CA PHE A 88 -9.08 3.40 -0.16
C PHE A 88 -10.47 3.25 0.46
N PHE A 89 -11.45 2.86 -0.32
CA PHE A 89 -12.79 2.58 0.20
C PHE A 89 -12.76 1.26 0.99
N TRP A 90 -12.46 1.42 2.27
CA TRP A 90 -12.31 0.33 3.21
C TRP A 90 -13.67 -0.15 3.73
N ASP A 91 -13.83 -1.48 3.87
CA ASP A 91 -14.94 -2.09 4.61
C ASP A 91 -14.44 -2.54 5.98
N PRO A 92 -14.72 -1.78 7.06
CA PRO A 92 -14.25 -2.10 8.39
C PRO A 92 -15.02 -3.23 9.08
N LEU A 93 -16.14 -3.67 8.50
CA LEU A 93 -17.02 -4.68 9.08
C LEU A 93 -16.80 -6.08 8.48
N GLU A 94 -16.05 -6.18 7.39
CA GLU A 94 -15.72 -7.44 6.75
C GLU A 94 -14.24 -7.80 7.00
N PRO A 95 -13.98 -8.83 7.84
CA PRO A 95 -12.61 -9.32 8.05
C PRO A 95 -11.98 -9.79 6.74
N GLN A 96 -10.79 -9.31 6.45
CA GLN A 96 -10.02 -9.73 5.28
C GLN A 96 -8.79 -10.54 5.70
N PRO A 97 -8.38 -11.57 4.95
CA PRO A 97 -7.19 -12.34 5.26
C PRO A 97 -5.90 -11.50 5.24
N HIS A 98 -5.94 -10.31 4.61
CA HIS A 98 -4.82 -9.38 4.50
C HIS A 98 -5.01 -8.08 5.31
N ASP A 99 -5.88 -8.05 6.32
CA ASP A 99 -6.04 -6.90 7.22
C ASP A 99 -4.71 -6.35 7.80
N PRO A 100 -3.70 -7.17 8.14
CA PRO A 100 -2.40 -6.65 8.54
C PRO A 100 -1.73 -5.80 7.47
N ASP A 101 -1.91 -6.13 6.18
CA ASP A 101 -1.34 -5.40 5.05
C ASP A 101 -2.01 -4.05 4.87
N VAL A 102 -3.32 -3.98 5.07
CA VAL A 102 -4.09 -2.72 5.11
C VAL A 102 -3.51 -1.79 6.18
N LYS A 103 -3.30 -2.28 7.40
CA LYS A 103 -2.70 -1.48 8.48
C LYS A 103 -1.28 -1.03 8.13
N ALA A 104 -0.49 -1.89 7.48
CA ALA A 104 0.85 -1.55 7.03
C ALA A 104 0.81 -0.46 5.95
N LEU A 105 -0.14 -0.52 5.01
CA LEU A 105 -0.35 0.47 3.97
C LEU A 105 -0.73 1.85 4.56
N LEU A 106 -1.70 1.88 5.49
CA LEU A 106 -2.09 3.10 6.19
C LEU A 106 -0.91 3.73 6.95
N ARG A 107 -0.10 2.90 7.61
CA ARG A 107 1.14 3.35 8.28
C ARG A 107 2.11 3.98 7.30
N MET A 108 2.31 3.41 6.11
CA MET A 108 3.19 4.00 5.08
C MET A 108 2.69 5.38 4.64
N ALA A 109 1.39 5.53 4.44
CA ALA A 109 0.79 6.83 4.09
C ALA A 109 1.10 7.90 5.15
N VAL A 110 0.96 7.57 6.43
CA VAL A 110 1.26 8.49 7.55
C VAL A 110 2.75 8.78 7.65
N VAL A 111 3.61 7.77 7.55
CA VAL A 111 5.09 7.94 7.61
C VAL A 111 5.58 8.89 6.53
N TRP A 112 5.01 8.80 5.33
CA TRP A 112 5.40 9.62 4.17
C TRP A 112 4.51 10.86 4.00
N ASN A 113 3.61 11.11 4.95
CA ASN A 113 2.72 12.28 4.96
C ASN A 113 1.98 12.49 3.63
N ILE A 114 1.39 11.42 3.09
CA ILE A 114 0.50 11.54 1.94
C ILE A 114 -0.96 11.62 2.40
N PRO A 115 -1.82 12.38 1.72
CA PRO A 115 -3.25 12.39 2.00
C PRO A 115 -3.86 11.02 1.76
N ILE A 116 -4.77 10.64 2.67
CA ILE A 116 -5.47 9.36 2.61
C ILE A 116 -6.96 9.56 2.88
N ALA A 117 -7.80 8.92 2.08
CA ALA A 117 -9.23 8.80 2.32
C ALA A 117 -9.59 7.32 2.49
N CYS A 118 -10.25 6.96 3.61
CA CYS A 118 -10.75 5.61 3.84
C CYS A 118 -12.26 5.48 3.59
N ASP A 119 -12.91 6.55 3.18
CA ASP A 119 -14.35 6.65 2.91
C ASP A 119 -14.63 7.70 1.82
N ARG A 120 -15.89 7.71 1.34
CA ARG A 120 -16.34 8.60 0.26
C ARG A 120 -16.25 10.07 0.65
N ALA A 121 -16.68 10.44 1.84
CA ALA A 121 -16.70 11.84 2.28
C ALA A 121 -15.28 12.44 2.29
N SER A 122 -14.32 11.73 2.87
CA SER A 122 -12.90 12.13 2.85
C SER A 122 -12.36 12.24 1.42
N ALA A 123 -12.74 11.32 0.54
CA ALA A 123 -12.34 11.36 -0.88
C ALA A 123 -12.92 12.59 -1.59
N ASP A 124 -14.17 12.96 -1.32
CA ASP A 124 -14.81 14.17 -1.87
C ASP A 124 -14.06 15.43 -1.47
N PHE A 125 -13.70 15.58 -0.18
CA PHE A 125 -12.92 16.72 0.30
C PHE A 125 -11.52 16.77 -0.33
N ILE A 126 -10.86 15.65 -0.50
CA ILE A 126 -9.53 15.58 -1.11
C ILE A 126 -9.62 16.00 -2.59
N ILE A 127 -10.48 15.38 -3.38
CA ILE A 127 -10.54 15.62 -4.84
C ILE A 127 -11.03 17.03 -5.17
N SER A 128 -11.86 17.64 -4.33
CA SER A 128 -12.36 19.02 -4.49
C SER A 128 -11.41 20.09 -3.94
N SER A 129 -10.29 19.71 -3.35
CA SER A 129 -9.34 20.65 -2.78
C SER A 129 -8.68 21.51 -3.86
N PRO A 130 -8.56 22.84 -3.70
CA PRO A 130 -7.79 23.69 -4.61
C PRO A 130 -6.30 23.31 -4.74
N LEU A 131 -5.79 22.46 -3.84
CA LEU A 131 -4.43 21.95 -3.88
C LEU A 131 -4.23 20.86 -4.95
N MET A 132 -5.32 20.31 -5.47
CA MET A 132 -5.26 19.33 -6.55
C MET A 132 -4.72 19.96 -7.84
N ASP A 133 -5.06 21.20 -8.11
CA ASP A 133 -4.68 21.96 -9.33
C ASP A 133 -3.37 22.76 -9.17
N LYS A 134 -2.55 22.43 -8.17
CA LYS A 134 -1.28 23.13 -7.88
C LYS A 134 -0.19 22.15 -7.53
N THR A 135 1.06 22.55 -7.74
CA THR A 135 2.19 21.86 -7.08
C THR A 135 2.09 22.07 -5.57
N TYR A 136 2.43 21.05 -4.80
CA TYR A 136 2.36 21.10 -3.35
C TYR A 136 3.65 20.57 -2.73
N GLN A 137 4.20 21.30 -1.77
CA GLN A 137 5.41 20.92 -1.05
C GLN A 137 5.04 20.16 0.22
N ARG A 138 5.08 18.85 0.13
CA ARG A 138 4.82 17.94 1.25
C ARG A 138 6.02 17.88 2.18
N ILE A 139 5.82 18.16 3.46
CA ILE A 139 6.86 18.11 4.49
C ILE A 139 6.89 16.71 5.10
N VAL A 140 8.04 16.05 5.07
CA VAL A 140 8.26 14.74 5.69
C VAL A 140 9.47 14.77 6.61
N PRO A 141 9.50 13.94 7.68
CA PRO A 141 10.69 13.80 8.49
C PRO A 141 11.89 13.32 7.66
N ASP A 142 13.06 13.87 7.95
CA ASP A 142 14.29 13.37 7.34
C ASP A 142 14.76 12.10 8.05
N TYR A 143 14.55 10.96 7.40
CA TYR A 143 14.96 9.65 7.91
C TYR A 143 16.41 9.27 7.61
N SER A 144 17.24 10.21 7.16
CA SER A 144 18.67 9.94 6.82
C SER A 144 19.45 9.40 8.02
N TYR A 145 19.17 9.89 9.23
CA TYR A 145 19.78 9.39 10.45
C TYR A 145 19.41 7.91 10.74
N TYR A 146 18.19 7.51 10.41
CA TYR A 146 17.73 6.14 10.59
C TYR A 146 18.45 5.18 9.63
N ARG A 147 18.63 5.60 8.38
CA ARG A 147 19.35 4.83 7.33
C ARG A 147 20.84 4.69 7.60
N LYS A 148 21.43 5.64 8.35
CA LYS A 148 22.86 5.68 8.70
C LYS A 148 23.18 5.05 10.05
N ARG A 149 22.22 4.36 10.69
CA ARG A 149 22.47 3.65 11.94
C ARG A 149 23.58 2.62 11.75
N PRO A 150 24.63 2.60 12.62
CA PRO A 150 25.62 1.54 12.58
C PRO A 150 24.90 0.20 12.86
N ILE A 151 25.26 -0.84 12.11
CA ILE A 151 24.83 -2.20 12.38
C ILE A 151 25.59 -2.65 13.63
N PRO A 152 24.91 -3.04 14.74
CA PRO A 152 25.60 -3.56 15.92
C PRO A 152 26.35 -4.83 15.53
N GLU A 153 27.65 -4.90 15.84
CA GLU A 153 28.49 -6.08 15.56
C GLU A 153 27.95 -7.37 16.17
N ALA A 154 27.18 -7.28 17.26
CA ALA A 154 26.55 -8.43 17.93
C ALA A 154 25.38 -9.07 17.15
N SER A 155 24.96 -8.52 16.01
CA SER A 155 23.87 -9.11 15.21
C SER A 155 24.34 -10.21 14.25
N VAL A 156 25.66 -10.44 14.15
CA VAL A 156 26.23 -11.53 13.37
C VAL A 156 26.77 -12.59 14.33
N ALA A 157 25.88 -13.27 15.06
CA ALA A 157 26.26 -14.51 15.72
C ALA A 157 26.66 -15.51 14.61
N PRO A 158 27.84 -16.14 14.68
CA PRO A 158 28.17 -17.20 13.74
C PRO A 158 27.11 -18.27 13.83
N ALA A 159 26.61 -18.74 12.68
CA ALA A 159 25.71 -19.87 12.62
C ALA A 159 26.37 -21.01 13.43
N THR A 160 25.78 -21.36 14.56
CA THR A 160 26.23 -22.51 15.34
C THR A 160 26.23 -23.72 14.42
N ALA A 161 27.38 -24.39 14.35
CA ALA A 161 27.58 -25.61 13.57
C ALA A 161 26.39 -26.54 13.79
N ALA A 162 25.88 -27.05 12.68
CA ALA A 162 24.77 -27.99 12.66
C ALA A 162 25.03 -29.10 13.71
N THR A 163 24.14 -29.23 14.68
CA THR A 163 24.10 -30.36 15.61
C THR A 163 24.02 -31.65 14.78
N GLU A 164 24.92 -32.58 15.04
CA GLU A 164 24.90 -33.92 14.47
C GLU A 164 23.47 -34.51 14.55
N PRO A 165 23.00 -35.21 13.50
CA PRO A 165 21.72 -35.88 13.54
C PRO A 165 21.69 -36.92 14.65
N ALA A 166 20.64 -36.88 15.47
CA ALA A 166 20.41 -37.85 16.54
C ALA A 166 20.48 -39.29 15.99
N PRO A 167 21.04 -40.26 16.71
CA PRO A 167 21.14 -41.62 16.26
C PRO A 167 19.74 -42.24 16.02
N ALA A 168 19.62 -42.95 14.90
CA ALA A 168 18.38 -43.60 14.48
C ALA A 168 17.86 -44.55 15.57
N VAL A 169 16.61 -44.34 15.99
CA VAL A 169 15.91 -45.25 16.90
C VAL A 169 15.65 -46.57 16.18
N ALA A 170 16.11 -47.66 16.76
CA ALA A 170 15.88 -49.01 16.26
C ALA A 170 14.38 -49.37 16.25
N PRO A 171 13.87 -50.09 15.23
CA PRO A 171 12.46 -50.43 15.15
C PRO A 171 12.07 -51.40 16.27
N ALA A 172 10.89 -51.21 16.84
CA ALA A 172 10.31 -52.05 17.87
C ALA A 172 10.05 -53.49 17.34
N PRO A 173 10.23 -54.55 18.16
CA PRO A 173 9.98 -55.91 17.75
C PRO A 173 8.48 -56.17 17.48
N ALA A 174 8.20 -56.98 16.43
CA ALA A 174 6.84 -57.33 16.03
C ALA A 174 6.12 -58.17 17.13
N PRO A 175 4.79 -58.03 17.27
CA PRO A 175 4.02 -58.83 18.23
C PRO A 175 4.06 -60.30 17.85
N LYS A 176 4.34 -61.14 18.85
CA LYS A 176 4.23 -62.60 18.75
C LYS A 176 2.75 -62.99 18.77
N ASN A 177 2.32 -63.77 17.81
CA ASN A 177 1.04 -64.51 17.80
C ASN A 177 0.98 -65.53 18.94
#